data_3e38d37e60eb5e5d0b29732678195749
#
_entry.id   3e38d37e60eb5e5d0b29732678195749
#
_cell.length_a   1.000
_cell.length_b   1.000
_cell.length_c   1.000
_cell.angle_alpha   90.00
_cell.angle_beta   90.00
_cell.angle_gamma   90.00
#
_symmetry.space_group_name_H-M   'P 1'
#
loop_
_entity.id
_entity.type
_entity.pdbx_description
1 polymer ?
#
loop_
_entity_poly.entity_id
_entity_poly.type
_entity_poly.pdbx_seq_one_letter_code
_entity_poly.pdbx_strand_id
1 'polypeptide(L)'
;QRQMCIRDRLEKYTADLAELRRMKGMTIDEARELLTTDYVYYACMMLRENEADGVVSGACHSTANTLRPALQLVKAKPGVKLVSAFFIMVVPDCEYGANGTFLFADCGLEQNPDPEKLAAIAVDSANSFAKLVEEEPLVAFLSHSTKGSARHPDIDKVTSAFKIAKEMAPDVKMDGELQLDAAIVPEVGALKAPDSPVAGKANVLIFPDLDAGNIGYKLVHRLAKAEAYGPVTQGIAKPVNDLSRGCS
;
A
#
# COMPACT_ATOMS: atom_id res chain seq x y z
N GLN A 1 27.09 -6.03 27.61
CA GLN A 1 25.61 -6.03 27.80
C GLN A 1 24.84 -6.21 26.49
N ARG A 2 25.12 -5.44 25.42
CA ARG A 2 24.41 -5.59 24.11
C ARG A 2 24.54 -7.00 23.50
N GLN A 3 25.69 -7.63 23.55
CA GLN A 3 25.90 -8.99 23.00
C GLN A 3 25.19 -10.09 23.81
N MET A 4 25.06 -9.94 25.13
CA MET A 4 24.29 -10.87 25.97
C MET A 4 22.80 -10.83 25.68
N CYS A 5 22.20 -9.62 25.57
CA CYS A 5 20.79 -9.47 25.27
C CYS A 5 20.41 -10.08 23.89
N ILE A 6 21.29 -9.97 22.89
CA ILE A 6 21.07 -10.56 21.57
C ILE A 6 21.12 -12.10 21.65
N ARG A 7 22.06 -12.69 22.43
CA ARG A 7 22.16 -14.15 22.58
C ARG A 7 20.92 -14.76 23.22
N ASP A 8 20.46 -14.20 24.33
CA ASP A 8 19.30 -14.72 25.06
C ASP A 8 18.03 -14.65 24.20
N ARG A 9 17.85 -13.57 23.46
CA ARG A 9 16.75 -13.41 22.50
C ARG A 9 16.84 -14.35 21.32
N LEU A 10 18.03 -14.59 20.80
CA LEU A 10 18.24 -15.49 19.65
C LEU A 10 17.75 -16.91 19.95
N GLU A 11 18.05 -17.45 21.15
CA GLU A 11 17.57 -18.77 21.55
C GLU A 11 16.04 -18.84 21.60
N LYS A 12 15.41 -17.84 22.25
CA LYS A 12 13.96 -17.74 22.29
C LYS A 12 13.35 -17.63 20.88
N TYR A 13 13.85 -16.69 20.07
CA TYR A 13 13.31 -16.49 18.72
C TYR A 13 13.53 -17.69 17.80
N THR A 14 14.62 -18.43 18.00
CA THR A 14 14.89 -19.68 17.26
C THR A 14 13.81 -20.72 17.57
N ALA A 15 13.50 -20.93 18.85
CA ALA A 15 12.48 -21.87 19.26
C ALA A 15 11.08 -21.43 18.78
N ASP A 16 10.74 -20.15 18.94
CA ASP A 16 9.45 -19.59 18.53
C ASP A 16 9.27 -19.65 16.99
N LEU A 17 10.33 -19.37 16.22
CA LEU A 17 10.30 -19.45 14.76
C LEU A 17 10.14 -20.88 14.26
N ALA A 18 10.89 -21.83 14.84
CA ALA A 18 10.78 -23.25 14.50
C ALA A 18 9.37 -23.78 14.80
N GLU A 19 8.79 -23.44 15.95
CA GLU A 19 7.41 -23.84 16.29
C GLU A 19 6.39 -23.21 15.34
N LEU A 20 6.50 -21.90 15.04
CA LEU A 20 5.64 -21.20 14.06
C LEU A 20 5.63 -21.85 12.69
N ARG A 21 6.77 -22.36 12.29
CA ARG A 21 7.00 -22.92 10.95
C ARG A 21 7.07 -24.46 10.96
N ARG A 22 6.75 -25.10 12.07
CA ARG A 22 6.78 -26.56 12.24
C ARG A 22 6.00 -27.30 11.16
N MET A 23 4.80 -26.80 10.83
CA MET A 23 3.96 -27.40 9.77
C MET A 23 4.55 -27.22 8.36
N LYS A 24 5.57 -26.39 8.20
CA LYS A 24 6.33 -26.22 6.95
C LYS A 24 7.67 -26.97 6.98
N GLY A 25 7.90 -27.78 8.03
CA GLY A 25 9.09 -28.61 8.18
C GLY A 25 10.34 -27.88 8.67
N MET A 26 10.23 -26.65 9.17
CA MET A 26 11.39 -25.90 9.67
C MET A 26 11.96 -26.53 10.94
N THR A 27 13.26 -26.81 10.93
CA THR A 27 14.01 -27.30 12.07
C THR A 27 14.55 -26.14 12.92
N ILE A 28 15.02 -26.45 14.14
CA ILE A 28 15.65 -25.46 15.03
C ILE A 28 16.94 -24.90 14.41
N ASP A 29 17.73 -25.75 13.76
CA ASP A 29 18.98 -25.33 13.14
C ASP A 29 18.74 -24.39 11.95
N GLU A 30 17.76 -24.71 11.09
CA GLU A 30 17.32 -23.82 9.99
C GLU A 30 16.78 -22.49 10.52
N ALA A 31 15.98 -22.50 11.59
CA ALA A 31 15.46 -21.27 12.21
C ALA A 31 16.59 -20.40 12.76
N ARG A 32 17.61 -21.02 13.40
CA ARG A 32 18.79 -20.33 13.92
C ARG A 32 19.62 -19.73 12.80
N GLU A 33 19.89 -20.50 11.75
CA GLU A 33 20.63 -20.03 10.58
C GLU A 33 19.92 -18.85 9.94
N LEU A 34 18.61 -18.94 9.71
CA LEU A 34 17.80 -17.87 9.14
C LEU A 34 17.87 -16.58 9.96
N LEU A 35 17.71 -16.67 11.28
CA LEU A 35 17.75 -15.49 12.17
C LEU A 35 19.14 -14.87 12.31
N THR A 36 20.21 -15.64 12.01
CA THR A 36 21.60 -15.12 12.06
C THR A 36 22.09 -14.58 10.73
N THR A 37 21.46 -14.99 9.62
CA THR A 37 21.86 -14.59 8.27
C THR A 37 20.92 -13.55 7.65
N ASP A 38 19.64 -13.52 8.06
CA ASP A 38 18.63 -12.58 7.57
C ASP A 38 18.07 -11.75 8.72
N TYR A 39 18.59 -10.54 8.86
CA TYR A 39 18.18 -9.62 9.93
C TYR A 39 16.75 -9.08 9.76
N VAL A 40 16.13 -9.20 8.58
CA VAL A 40 14.70 -8.83 8.42
C VAL A 40 13.81 -9.85 9.14
N TYR A 41 14.15 -11.15 9.08
CA TYR A 41 13.47 -12.17 9.89
C TYR A 41 13.63 -11.89 11.39
N TYR A 42 14.84 -11.53 11.80
CA TYR A 42 15.10 -11.19 13.21
C TYR A 42 14.28 -9.97 13.66
N ALA A 43 14.26 -8.90 12.87
CA ALA A 43 13.46 -7.70 13.14
C ALA A 43 11.95 -8.00 13.18
N CYS A 44 11.44 -8.85 12.29
CA CYS A 44 10.05 -9.28 12.30
C CYS A 44 9.70 -10.13 13.54
N MET A 45 10.64 -10.91 14.08
CA MET A 45 10.46 -11.60 15.37
C MET A 45 10.37 -10.60 16.54
N MET A 46 11.24 -9.59 16.58
CA MET A 46 11.15 -8.51 17.59
C MET A 46 9.78 -7.81 17.54
N LEU A 47 9.31 -7.47 16.33
CA LEU A 47 8.00 -6.86 16.14
C LEU A 47 6.87 -7.78 16.60
N ARG A 48 6.93 -9.06 16.26
CA ARG A 48 5.95 -10.06 16.68
C ARG A 48 5.84 -10.17 18.21
N GLU A 49 6.98 -10.21 18.88
CA GLU A 49 7.07 -10.35 20.34
C GLU A 49 6.81 -9.04 21.11
N ASN A 50 6.36 -7.98 20.42
CA ASN A 50 6.13 -6.64 21.01
C ASN A 50 7.39 -5.98 21.59
N GLU A 51 8.56 -6.30 21.07
CA GLU A 51 9.84 -5.69 21.45
C GLU A 51 10.23 -4.54 20.51
N ALA A 52 9.41 -4.27 19.50
CA ALA A 52 9.49 -3.15 18.59
C ALA A 52 8.07 -2.71 18.18
N ASP A 53 7.89 -1.45 17.83
CA ASP A 53 6.62 -0.87 17.38
C ASP A 53 6.43 -1.00 15.87
N GLY A 54 7.51 -1.12 15.11
CA GLY A 54 7.51 -1.28 13.67
C GLY A 54 8.86 -1.74 13.13
N VAL A 55 8.86 -2.14 11.86
CA VAL A 55 10.07 -2.48 11.10
C VAL A 55 10.12 -1.63 9.84
N VAL A 56 11.28 -1.02 9.58
CA VAL A 56 11.59 -0.35 8.32
C VAL A 56 12.85 -1.00 7.75
N SER A 57 12.76 -1.54 6.55
CA SER A 57 13.85 -2.23 5.85
C SER A 57 13.73 -2.03 4.34
N GLY A 58 14.61 -2.61 3.53
CA GLY A 58 14.47 -2.62 2.07
C GLY A 58 15.52 -1.82 1.31
N ALA A 59 16.26 -0.91 1.94
CA ALA A 59 17.25 -0.08 1.26
C ALA A 59 18.31 -0.88 0.48
N CYS A 60 18.60 -2.11 0.91
CA CYS A 60 19.53 -3.05 0.25
C CYS A 60 18.89 -4.41 -0.08
N HIS A 61 17.57 -4.52 0.03
CA HIS A 61 16.80 -5.74 -0.26
C HIS A 61 15.75 -5.49 -1.34
N SER A 62 15.27 -6.55 -1.96
CA SER A 62 14.06 -6.45 -2.80
C SER A 62 12.83 -6.38 -1.90
N THR A 63 11.76 -5.74 -2.39
CA THR A 63 10.45 -5.68 -1.71
C THR A 63 9.97 -7.09 -1.27
N ALA A 64 10.18 -8.09 -2.13
CA ALA A 64 9.83 -9.47 -1.79
C ALA A 64 10.61 -10.02 -0.59
N ASN A 65 11.89 -9.67 -0.46
CA ASN A 65 12.73 -10.12 0.67
C ASN A 65 12.39 -9.37 1.96
N THR A 66 11.92 -8.13 1.88
CA THR A 66 11.46 -7.37 3.04
C THR A 66 10.08 -7.83 3.52
N LEU A 67 9.14 -8.04 2.60
CA LEU A 67 7.75 -8.35 2.97
C LEU A 67 7.50 -9.83 3.25
N ARG A 68 8.30 -10.75 2.70
CA ARG A 68 8.15 -12.19 2.97
C ARG A 68 8.25 -12.53 4.47
N PRO A 69 9.25 -12.06 5.23
CA PRO A 69 9.30 -12.24 6.68
C PRO A 69 8.06 -11.66 7.38
N ALA A 70 7.65 -10.46 7.01
CA ALA A 70 6.47 -9.80 7.58
C ALA A 70 5.20 -10.63 7.39
N LEU A 71 4.93 -11.10 6.18
CA LEU A 71 3.75 -11.92 5.88
C LEU A 71 3.79 -13.29 6.58
N GLN A 72 4.98 -13.85 6.77
CA GLN A 72 5.15 -15.15 7.42
C GLN A 72 5.03 -15.08 8.94
N LEU A 73 5.53 -14.03 9.56
CA LEU A 73 5.70 -13.92 11.01
C LEU A 73 4.68 -12.96 11.66
N VAL A 74 4.52 -11.78 11.08
CA VAL A 74 3.59 -10.75 11.59
C VAL A 74 2.17 -11.01 11.08
N LYS A 75 2.04 -11.48 9.84
CA LYS A 75 0.78 -11.81 9.15
C LYS A 75 -0.07 -10.59 8.79
N ALA A 76 -1.13 -10.82 8.02
CA ALA A 76 -2.15 -9.81 7.76
C ALA A 76 -3.02 -9.56 9.01
N LYS A 77 -3.63 -8.38 9.08
CA LYS A 77 -4.66 -8.08 10.09
C LYS A 77 -5.84 -9.06 9.96
N PRO A 78 -6.47 -9.44 11.08
CA PRO A 78 -7.69 -10.24 11.02
C PRO A 78 -8.75 -9.61 10.12
N GLY A 79 -9.32 -10.40 9.21
CA GLY A 79 -10.35 -9.92 8.27
C GLY A 79 -9.82 -9.23 7.01
N VAL A 80 -8.53 -8.90 6.94
CA VAL A 80 -7.91 -8.32 5.74
C VAL A 80 -7.52 -9.43 4.77
N LYS A 81 -7.97 -9.32 3.54
CA LYS A 81 -7.74 -10.30 2.48
C LYS A 81 -6.45 -10.04 1.67
N LEU A 82 -5.96 -8.81 1.70
CA LEU A 82 -4.86 -8.35 0.87
C LEU A 82 -3.94 -7.43 1.66
N VAL A 83 -2.64 -7.57 1.44
CA VAL A 83 -1.63 -6.56 1.81
C VAL A 83 -1.29 -5.77 0.56
N SER A 84 -1.36 -4.47 0.64
CA SER A 84 -1.05 -3.53 -0.45
C SER A 84 -0.10 -2.43 0.02
N ALA A 85 0.32 -1.56 -0.88
CA ALA A 85 1.22 -0.47 -0.54
C ALA A 85 0.80 0.83 -1.24
N PHE A 86 1.03 1.96 -0.56
CA PHE A 86 0.73 3.27 -1.10
C PHE A 86 1.91 4.24 -0.91
N PHE A 87 1.84 5.35 -1.63
CA PHE A 87 2.69 6.52 -1.40
C PHE A 87 1.83 7.72 -1.02
N ILE A 88 2.27 8.49 -0.02
CA ILE A 88 1.82 9.87 0.14
C ILE A 88 2.71 10.72 -0.76
N MET A 89 2.10 11.38 -1.72
CA MET A 89 2.75 12.29 -2.65
C MET A 89 2.46 13.72 -2.22
N VAL A 90 3.49 14.53 -2.03
CA VAL A 90 3.36 15.96 -1.75
C VAL A 90 3.93 16.73 -2.92
N VAL A 91 3.08 17.34 -3.72
CA VAL A 91 3.42 18.07 -4.93
C VAL A 91 3.56 19.56 -4.57
N PRO A 92 4.73 20.18 -4.75
CA PRO A 92 4.91 21.59 -4.44
C PRO A 92 4.09 22.48 -5.38
N ASP A 93 3.64 23.60 -4.87
CA ASP A 93 2.89 24.63 -5.63
C ASP A 93 1.68 24.08 -6.40
N CYS A 94 1.00 23.06 -5.83
CA CYS A 94 -0.14 22.38 -6.44
C CYS A 94 -1.42 22.60 -5.63
N GLU A 95 -2.46 23.08 -6.30
CA GLU A 95 -3.78 23.37 -5.70
C GLU A 95 -4.73 22.16 -5.71
N TYR A 96 -4.38 21.09 -6.46
CA TYR A 96 -5.22 19.90 -6.58
C TYR A 96 -5.09 18.98 -5.35
N GLY A 97 -6.07 18.08 -5.21
CA GLY A 97 -6.14 17.15 -4.08
C GLY A 97 -6.31 17.86 -2.73
N ALA A 98 -5.61 17.43 -1.71
CA ALA A 98 -5.54 18.12 -0.42
C ALA A 98 -4.34 19.10 -0.42
N ASN A 99 -4.46 20.21 -1.13
CA ASN A 99 -3.41 21.22 -1.30
C ASN A 99 -2.06 20.58 -1.77
N GLY A 100 -2.09 19.81 -2.84
CA GLY A 100 -0.94 19.13 -3.38
C GLY A 100 -0.64 17.78 -2.72
N THR A 101 -1.35 17.41 -1.67
CA THR A 101 -1.18 16.12 -1.00
C THR A 101 -2.15 15.08 -1.55
N PHE A 102 -1.59 13.92 -1.92
CA PHE A 102 -2.34 12.80 -2.47
C PHE A 102 -1.90 11.48 -1.85
N LEU A 103 -2.78 10.47 -1.88
CA LEU A 103 -2.42 9.08 -1.70
C LEU A 103 -2.55 8.34 -3.04
N PHE A 104 -1.46 7.69 -3.47
CA PHE A 104 -1.41 6.87 -4.70
C PHE A 104 -1.31 5.39 -4.32
N ALA A 105 -2.23 4.53 -4.76
CA ALA A 105 -2.25 3.09 -4.50
C ALA A 105 -2.84 2.25 -5.66
N ASP A 106 -2.43 0.98 -5.88
CA ASP A 106 -1.19 0.41 -5.37
C ASP A 106 -0.05 0.79 -6.31
N CYS A 107 1.09 1.18 -5.76
CA CYS A 107 2.24 1.60 -6.56
C CYS A 107 3.50 0.77 -6.28
N GLY A 108 3.40 -0.25 -5.42
CA GLY A 108 4.59 -0.93 -4.94
C GLY A 108 4.50 -2.45 -4.76
N LEU A 109 3.33 -3.06 -4.71
CA LEU A 109 3.19 -4.45 -4.27
C LEU A 109 2.27 -5.32 -5.15
N GLU A 110 1.00 -4.97 -5.30
CA GLU A 110 0.03 -5.79 -6.03
C GLU A 110 0.10 -5.52 -7.54
N GLN A 111 0.46 -6.55 -8.32
CA GLN A 111 0.77 -6.38 -9.74
C GLN A 111 -0.46 -6.11 -10.60
N ASN A 112 -1.45 -6.98 -10.52
CA ASN A 112 -2.68 -6.88 -11.31
C ASN A 112 -3.85 -7.35 -10.44
N PRO A 113 -4.40 -6.46 -9.61
CA PRO A 113 -5.50 -6.79 -8.72
C PRO A 113 -6.76 -7.14 -9.53
N ASP A 114 -7.46 -8.19 -9.10
CA ASP A 114 -8.83 -8.43 -9.49
C ASP A 114 -9.77 -7.37 -8.88
N PRO A 115 -11.06 -7.31 -9.28
CA PRO A 115 -11.98 -6.29 -8.77
C PRO A 115 -12.11 -6.26 -7.25
N GLU A 116 -12.13 -7.42 -6.59
CA GLU A 116 -12.25 -7.53 -5.14
C GLU A 116 -11.01 -7.00 -4.41
N LYS A 117 -9.83 -7.29 -4.94
CA LYS A 117 -8.56 -6.77 -4.42
C LYS A 117 -8.45 -5.26 -4.63
N LEU A 118 -8.81 -4.77 -5.83
CA LEU A 118 -8.75 -3.35 -6.14
C LEU A 118 -9.73 -2.55 -5.25
N ALA A 119 -10.90 -3.11 -4.97
CA ALA A 119 -11.86 -2.54 -4.01
C ALA A 119 -11.29 -2.48 -2.59
N ALA A 120 -10.64 -3.56 -2.12
CA ALA A 120 -10.00 -3.59 -0.81
C ALA A 120 -8.86 -2.56 -0.71
N ILE A 121 -8.03 -2.44 -1.75
CA ILE A 121 -6.97 -1.40 -1.83
C ILE A 121 -7.59 -0.01 -1.66
N ALA A 122 -8.69 0.28 -2.34
CA ALA A 122 -9.35 1.59 -2.27
C ALA A 122 -9.87 1.92 -0.87
N VAL A 123 -10.55 0.98 -0.22
CA VAL A 123 -11.09 1.16 1.13
C VAL A 123 -9.98 1.32 2.17
N ASP A 124 -8.93 0.49 2.11
CA ASP A 124 -7.79 0.60 3.01
C ASP A 124 -7.02 1.90 2.79
N SER A 125 -6.90 2.35 1.53
CA SER A 125 -6.25 3.62 1.17
C SER A 125 -7.03 4.84 1.67
N ALA A 126 -8.35 4.82 1.57
CA ALA A 126 -9.19 5.88 2.15
C ALA A 126 -8.99 6.00 3.67
N ASN A 127 -8.99 4.86 4.38
CA ASN A 127 -8.74 4.83 5.82
C ASN A 127 -7.32 5.31 6.18
N SER A 128 -6.33 4.94 5.36
CA SER A 128 -4.94 5.36 5.56
C SER A 128 -4.78 6.86 5.34
N PHE A 129 -5.39 7.41 4.28
CA PHE A 129 -5.38 8.84 3.99
C PHE A 129 -6.00 9.65 5.12
N ALA A 130 -7.21 9.28 5.55
CA ALA A 130 -7.90 9.97 6.64
C ALA A 130 -7.09 10.01 7.95
N LYS A 131 -6.30 8.96 8.23
CA LYS A 131 -5.47 8.87 9.44
C LYS A 131 -4.15 9.63 9.36
N LEU A 132 -3.53 9.65 8.18
CA LEU A 132 -2.17 10.18 8.01
C LEU A 132 -2.17 11.65 7.56
N VAL A 133 -3.15 12.04 6.74
CA VAL A 133 -3.27 13.41 6.23
C VAL A 133 -4.29 14.21 7.03
N GLU A 134 -5.17 13.53 7.79
CA GLU A 134 -6.22 14.15 8.62
C GLU A 134 -7.24 14.96 7.82
N GLU A 135 -7.45 14.56 6.53
CA GLU A 135 -8.40 15.16 5.60
C GLU A 135 -9.42 14.12 5.12
N GLU A 136 -10.57 14.59 4.61
CA GLU A 136 -11.60 13.72 4.05
C GLU A 136 -11.08 13.00 2.79
N PRO A 137 -11.11 11.65 2.73
CA PRO A 137 -10.70 10.93 1.53
C PRO A 137 -11.74 11.08 0.42
N LEU A 138 -11.29 11.53 -0.75
CA LEU A 138 -12.05 11.61 -1.99
C LEU A 138 -11.41 10.64 -3.00
N VAL A 139 -11.99 9.44 -3.11
CA VAL A 139 -11.36 8.30 -3.80
C VAL A 139 -11.76 8.24 -5.25
N ALA A 140 -10.80 8.28 -6.16
CA ALA A 140 -11.00 8.09 -7.60
C ALA A 140 -10.38 6.76 -8.07
N PHE A 141 -11.19 5.90 -8.69
CA PHE A 141 -10.72 4.72 -9.41
C PHE A 141 -10.30 5.14 -10.82
N LEU A 142 -8.99 5.05 -11.10
CA LEU A 142 -8.41 5.57 -12.32
C LEU A 142 -8.51 4.59 -13.49
N SER A 143 -8.74 5.15 -14.67
CA SER A 143 -8.74 4.45 -15.95
C SER A 143 -8.39 5.44 -17.07
N HIS A 144 -8.17 4.92 -18.28
CA HIS A 144 -8.15 5.74 -19.50
C HIS A 144 -9.56 6.14 -20.00
N SER A 145 -10.62 5.70 -19.31
CA SER A 145 -12.03 5.99 -19.56
C SER A 145 -12.63 6.84 -18.45
N THR A 146 -13.63 7.66 -18.77
CA THR A 146 -14.48 8.38 -17.82
C THR A 146 -15.93 8.07 -18.12
N LYS A 147 -16.66 7.45 -17.17
CA LYS A 147 -18.10 7.20 -17.24
C LYS A 147 -18.56 6.56 -18.55
N GLY A 148 -17.85 5.50 -18.97
CA GLY A 148 -18.21 4.72 -20.17
C GLY A 148 -17.73 5.33 -21.49
N SER A 149 -16.78 6.27 -21.49
CA SER A 149 -16.22 6.87 -22.70
C SER A 149 -15.47 5.86 -23.59
N ALA A 150 -15.03 4.73 -23.03
CA ALA A 150 -14.44 3.61 -23.75
C ALA A 150 -14.98 2.27 -23.24
N ARG A 151 -14.64 1.17 -23.95
CA ARG A 151 -15.03 -0.20 -23.57
C ARG A 151 -13.82 -1.12 -23.70
N HIS A 152 -13.44 -1.76 -22.58
CA HIS A 152 -12.34 -2.72 -22.51
C HIS A 152 -12.47 -3.55 -21.22
N PRO A 153 -12.03 -4.81 -21.18
CA PRO A 153 -12.04 -5.63 -19.95
C PRO A 153 -11.36 -4.96 -18.75
N ASP A 154 -10.31 -4.16 -18.96
CA ASP A 154 -9.65 -3.42 -17.90
C ASP A 154 -10.55 -2.34 -17.28
N ILE A 155 -11.42 -1.73 -18.10
CA ILE A 155 -12.44 -0.77 -17.61
C ILE A 155 -13.49 -1.51 -16.80
N ASP A 156 -13.93 -2.68 -17.26
CA ASP A 156 -14.91 -3.52 -16.56
C ASP A 156 -14.36 -3.96 -15.19
N LYS A 157 -13.05 -4.24 -15.09
CA LYS A 157 -12.35 -4.50 -13.83
C LYS A 157 -12.49 -3.31 -12.87
N VAL A 158 -12.16 -2.12 -13.32
CA VAL A 158 -12.18 -0.89 -12.50
C VAL A 158 -13.61 -0.52 -12.07
N THR A 159 -14.56 -0.59 -12.98
CA THR A 159 -15.98 -0.30 -12.65
C THR A 159 -16.59 -1.32 -11.72
N SER A 160 -16.21 -2.58 -11.82
CA SER A 160 -16.60 -3.64 -10.89
C SER A 160 -15.99 -3.40 -9.50
N ALA A 161 -14.71 -3.06 -9.44
CA ALA A 161 -14.02 -2.72 -8.20
C ALA A 161 -14.67 -1.53 -7.48
N PHE A 162 -15.01 -0.47 -8.21
CA PHE A 162 -15.73 0.68 -7.66
C PHE A 162 -17.06 0.26 -7.01
N LYS A 163 -17.87 -0.57 -7.68
CA LYS A 163 -19.16 -1.03 -7.14
C LYS A 163 -18.97 -1.81 -5.84
N ILE A 164 -18.02 -2.75 -5.81
CA ILE A 164 -17.68 -3.55 -4.63
C ILE A 164 -17.20 -2.64 -3.49
N ALA A 165 -16.31 -1.70 -3.76
CA ALA A 165 -15.79 -0.77 -2.76
C ALA A 165 -16.91 0.10 -2.16
N LYS A 166 -17.86 0.53 -2.98
CA LYS A 166 -19.01 1.32 -2.52
C LYS A 166 -19.93 0.51 -1.59
N GLU A 167 -20.06 -0.79 -1.81
CA GLU A 167 -20.78 -1.69 -0.88
C GLU A 167 -19.99 -1.92 0.42
N MET A 168 -18.65 -2.03 0.33
CA MET A 168 -17.78 -2.24 1.50
C MET A 168 -17.70 -1.00 2.41
N ALA A 169 -17.73 0.21 1.83
CA ALA A 169 -17.59 1.47 2.56
C ALA A 169 -18.56 2.54 2.00
N PRO A 170 -19.87 2.41 2.28
CA PRO A 170 -20.91 3.28 1.71
C PRO A 170 -20.75 4.76 2.10
N ASP A 171 -20.16 5.05 3.24
CA ASP A 171 -19.96 6.39 3.76
C ASP A 171 -18.75 7.12 3.14
N VAL A 172 -17.83 6.38 2.50
CA VAL A 172 -16.66 6.98 1.84
C VAL A 172 -17.10 7.58 0.49
N LYS A 173 -16.69 8.82 0.24
CA LYS A 173 -16.87 9.45 -1.07
C LYS A 173 -15.90 8.82 -2.06
N MET A 174 -16.44 8.12 -3.04
CA MET A 174 -15.65 7.48 -4.09
C MET A 174 -16.41 7.46 -5.40
N ASP A 175 -15.69 7.43 -6.50
CA ASP A 175 -16.25 7.30 -7.85
C ASP A 175 -15.26 6.67 -8.83
N GLY A 176 -15.74 6.19 -9.95
CA GLY A 176 -14.98 5.54 -11.02
C GLY A 176 -15.92 4.97 -12.07
N GLU A 177 -15.41 4.64 -13.25
CA GLU A 177 -14.01 4.92 -13.63
C GLU A 177 -13.85 6.39 -14.03
N LEU A 178 -12.69 6.97 -13.72
CA LEU A 178 -12.33 8.34 -14.08
C LEU A 178 -10.93 8.38 -14.72
N GLN A 179 -10.77 9.21 -15.75
CA GLN A 179 -9.44 9.61 -16.20
C GLN A 179 -8.79 10.51 -15.15
N LEU A 180 -7.46 10.52 -15.11
CA LEU A 180 -6.72 11.30 -14.10
C LEU A 180 -7.07 12.79 -14.14
N ASP A 181 -7.14 13.39 -15.32
CA ASP A 181 -7.53 14.80 -15.49
C ASP A 181 -8.96 15.08 -14.97
N ALA A 182 -9.90 14.19 -15.26
CA ALA A 182 -11.26 14.29 -14.73
C ALA A 182 -11.34 14.08 -13.22
N ALA A 183 -10.44 13.28 -12.64
CA ALA A 183 -10.41 13.04 -11.21
C ALA A 183 -9.89 14.26 -10.40
N ILE A 184 -8.87 14.99 -10.90
CA ILE A 184 -8.17 15.99 -10.11
C ILE A 184 -8.40 17.45 -10.57
N VAL A 185 -8.73 17.68 -11.85
CA VAL A 185 -8.89 19.04 -12.40
C VAL A 185 -10.37 19.46 -12.38
N PRO A 186 -10.76 20.51 -11.63
CA PRO A 186 -12.15 20.89 -11.44
C PRO A 186 -12.96 21.10 -12.73
N GLU A 187 -12.41 21.82 -13.69
CA GLU A 187 -13.09 22.13 -14.97
C GLU A 187 -13.31 20.86 -15.81
N VAL A 188 -12.33 19.94 -15.80
CA VAL A 188 -12.43 18.67 -16.52
C VAL A 188 -13.41 17.72 -15.82
N GLY A 189 -13.38 17.69 -14.49
CA GLY A 189 -14.33 16.92 -13.68
C GLY A 189 -15.78 17.39 -13.91
N ALA A 190 -16.01 18.69 -13.87
CA ALA A 190 -17.33 19.28 -14.15
C ALA A 190 -17.85 18.97 -15.56
N LEU A 191 -16.96 18.90 -16.54
CA LEU A 191 -17.32 18.60 -17.94
C LEU A 191 -17.59 17.12 -18.16
N LYS A 192 -16.70 16.22 -17.66
CA LYS A 192 -16.73 14.78 -17.97
C LYS A 192 -17.57 13.95 -17.01
N ALA A 193 -17.73 14.41 -15.75
CA ALA A 193 -18.45 13.70 -14.69
C ALA A 193 -19.16 14.68 -13.73
N PRO A 194 -20.14 15.47 -14.19
CA PRO A 194 -20.75 16.56 -13.40
C PRO A 194 -21.46 16.06 -12.13
N ASP A 195 -21.99 14.84 -12.14
CA ASP A 195 -22.72 14.26 -11.01
C ASP A 195 -21.78 13.49 -10.02
N SER A 196 -20.47 13.50 -10.25
CA SER A 196 -19.52 12.78 -9.42
C SER A 196 -19.26 13.51 -8.09
N PRO A 197 -19.28 12.82 -6.96
CA PRO A 197 -18.95 13.43 -5.66
C PRO A 197 -17.45 13.70 -5.50
N VAL A 198 -16.56 13.19 -6.38
CA VAL A 198 -15.11 13.30 -6.25
C VAL A 198 -14.39 13.84 -7.48
N ALA A 199 -15.00 13.83 -8.67
CA ALA A 199 -14.37 14.35 -9.87
C ALA A 199 -13.95 15.82 -9.70
N GLY A 200 -12.76 16.16 -10.18
CA GLY A 200 -12.15 17.47 -10.07
C GLY A 200 -11.54 17.81 -8.71
N LYS A 201 -11.62 16.90 -7.72
CA LYS A 201 -11.13 17.16 -6.35
C LYS A 201 -10.62 15.92 -5.63
N ALA A 202 -10.41 14.82 -6.36
CA ALA A 202 -9.89 13.57 -5.78
C ALA A 202 -8.50 13.76 -5.16
N ASN A 203 -8.30 13.16 -4.00
CA ASN A 203 -7.03 13.17 -3.25
C ASN A 203 -6.50 11.75 -2.95
N VAL A 204 -7.31 10.70 -3.18
CA VAL A 204 -6.91 9.29 -3.13
C VAL A 204 -7.09 8.70 -4.52
N LEU A 205 -5.97 8.33 -5.15
CA LEU A 205 -5.92 7.85 -6.53
C LEU A 205 -5.60 6.36 -6.57
N ILE A 206 -6.57 5.57 -7.05
CA ILE A 206 -6.46 4.11 -7.14
C ILE A 206 -6.13 3.73 -8.57
N PHE A 207 -4.93 3.19 -8.76
CA PHE A 207 -4.42 2.78 -10.07
C PHE A 207 -4.90 1.38 -10.44
N PRO A 208 -5.19 1.11 -11.73
CA PRO A 208 -5.76 -0.17 -12.17
C PRO A 208 -4.80 -1.35 -12.02
N ASP A 209 -3.51 -1.08 -12.04
CA ASP A 209 -2.43 -2.06 -11.92
C ASP A 209 -1.12 -1.40 -11.46
N LEU A 210 -0.12 -2.26 -11.18
CA LEU A 210 1.18 -1.80 -10.68
C LEU A 210 1.95 -0.96 -11.69
N ASP A 211 1.86 -1.26 -12.98
CA ASP A 211 2.60 -0.51 -14.00
C ASP A 211 2.12 0.94 -14.03
N ALA A 212 0.80 1.15 -14.07
CA ALA A 212 0.22 2.48 -14.03
C ALA A 212 0.60 3.24 -12.75
N GLY A 213 0.48 2.60 -11.58
CA GLY A 213 0.79 3.21 -10.30
C GLY A 213 2.29 3.52 -10.13
N ASN A 214 3.15 2.54 -10.45
CA ASN A 214 4.61 2.67 -10.29
C ASN A 214 5.20 3.70 -11.25
N ILE A 215 4.76 3.72 -12.50
CA ILE A 215 5.16 4.74 -13.47
C ILE A 215 4.61 6.10 -13.05
N GLY A 216 3.33 6.17 -12.66
CA GLY A 216 2.65 7.40 -12.29
C GLY A 216 3.33 8.12 -11.12
N TYR A 217 3.58 7.45 -9.99
CA TYR A 217 4.21 8.10 -8.86
C TYR A 217 5.64 8.56 -9.17
N LYS A 218 6.40 7.79 -9.96
CA LYS A 218 7.76 8.17 -10.34
C LYS A 218 7.79 9.38 -11.28
N LEU A 219 6.83 9.47 -12.21
CA LEU A 219 6.69 10.64 -13.07
C LEU A 219 6.45 11.90 -12.24
N VAL A 220 5.49 11.85 -11.32
CA VAL A 220 5.17 12.99 -10.43
C VAL A 220 6.36 13.31 -9.53
N HIS A 221 6.97 12.31 -8.90
CA HIS A 221 8.14 12.49 -8.04
C HIS A 221 9.27 13.20 -8.78
N ARG A 222 9.63 12.74 -9.99
CA ARG A 222 10.82 13.25 -10.70
C ARG A 222 10.53 14.52 -11.48
N LEU A 223 9.40 14.63 -12.18
CA LEU A 223 9.08 15.76 -13.06
C LEU A 223 8.48 16.94 -12.29
N ALA A 224 7.59 16.69 -11.35
CA ALA A 224 6.97 17.72 -10.51
C ALA A 224 7.78 18.02 -9.23
N LYS A 225 8.92 17.35 -9.01
CA LYS A 225 9.75 17.50 -7.79
C LYS A 225 8.95 17.24 -6.51
N ALA A 226 7.95 16.39 -6.62
CA ALA A 226 7.14 15.99 -5.48
C ALA A 226 7.96 15.17 -4.48
N GLU A 227 7.63 15.28 -3.21
CA GLU A 227 8.08 14.33 -2.20
C GLU A 227 7.21 13.07 -2.27
N ALA A 228 7.83 11.90 -2.12
CA ALA A 228 7.16 10.60 -2.21
C ALA A 228 7.48 9.80 -0.94
N TYR A 229 6.55 9.80 0.01
CA TYR A 229 6.65 9.07 1.26
C TYR A 229 6.07 7.67 1.11
N GLY A 230 6.93 6.68 1.01
CA GLY A 230 6.52 5.29 0.79
C GLY A 230 7.63 4.40 0.21
N PRO A 231 7.31 3.15 -0.14
CA PRO A 231 5.97 2.56 0.01
C PRO A 231 5.61 2.29 1.46
N VAL A 232 4.43 2.73 1.88
CA VAL A 232 3.85 2.39 3.18
C VAL A 232 2.93 1.20 2.99
N THR A 233 3.14 0.13 3.77
CA THR A 233 2.30 -1.06 3.67
C THR A 233 1.01 -0.91 4.47
N GLN A 234 -0.07 -1.45 3.95
CA GLN A 234 -1.36 -1.55 4.62
C GLN A 234 -1.87 -3.00 4.61
N GLY A 235 -2.66 -3.35 5.62
CA GLY A 235 -3.19 -4.70 5.75
C GLY A 235 -2.31 -5.66 6.57
N ILE A 236 -1.06 -5.33 6.92
CA ILE A 236 -0.23 -6.11 7.84
C ILE A 236 -0.66 -5.83 9.29
N ALA A 237 -0.61 -6.85 10.17
CA ALA A 237 -1.10 -6.74 11.54
C ALA A 237 -0.34 -5.72 12.39
N LYS A 238 0.94 -5.49 12.08
CA LYS A 238 1.79 -4.46 12.70
C LYS A 238 2.62 -3.74 11.62
N PRO A 239 3.10 -2.51 11.85
CA PRO A 239 3.82 -1.74 10.84
C PRO A 239 5.11 -2.43 10.36
N VAL A 240 5.18 -2.78 9.09
CA VAL A 240 6.40 -3.22 8.39
C VAL A 240 6.45 -2.50 7.07
N ASN A 241 7.42 -1.63 6.87
CA ASN A 241 7.54 -0.82 5.66
C ASN A 241 8.83 -1.16 4.91
N ASP A 242 8.70 -1.16 3.57
CA ASP A 242 9.80 -1.39 2.64
C ASP A 242 10.32 -0.05 2.12
N LEU A 243 11.63 0.09 2.03
CA LEU A 243 12.29 1.23 1.40
C LEU A 243 12.73 0.87 0.00
N SER A 244 12.53 1.77 -0.95
CA SER A 244 13.11 1.63 -2.29
C SER A 244 14.65 1.63 -2.20
N ARG A 245 15.32 0.81 -3.00
CA ARG A 245 16.79 0.85 -3.15
C ARG A 245 17.30 2.17 -3.72
N GLY A 246 16.43 3.00 -4.26
CA GLY A 246 16.73 4.35 -4.71
C GLY A 246 16.16 5.45 -3.80
N CYS A 247 15.83 5.14 -2.55
CA CYS A 247 15.38 6.14 -1.58
C CYS A 247 16.51 7.09 -1.19
N SER A 248 16.17 8.34 -0.93
CA SER A 248 17.08 9.36 -0.38
C SER A 248 17.07 9.33 1.13
#